data_aad9e8e3b686e50acf65608e67ff6e6e
#
_entry.id   aad9e8e3b686e50acf65608e67ff6e6e
#
_cell.length_a   1.000
_cell.length_b   1.000
_cell.length_c   1.000
_cell.angle_alpha   90.00
_cell.angle_beta   90.00
_cell.angle_gamma   90.00
#
_symmetry.space_group_name_H-M   'P 1'
#
loop_
_entity.id
_entity.type
_entity.pdbx_description
1 polymer ?
#
loop_
_entity_poly.entity_id
_entity_poly.type
_entity_poly.pdbx_seq_one_letter_code
_entity_poly.pdbx_strand_id
1 'polypeptide(L)'
;MTKRFIFQQILDQGIDRGFIPGKSEESRAWFREQASKLSTIRPERFMKRQGAIRNQVSNIWRPGELYLFRYDPLHKETLPYYDRFPLMMLIDTYTDGFMGLNFHYLPPLMRALLMERMYRFLNNENFDEKTRILLSYQKLKTLSGRPLYKPCLKRYLNNQVMSRFVKIHPAEWDMILMLPLDRFVKKRRSAVWRDSKTIYQGRK
;
A
#
# COMPACT_ATOMS: atom_id res chain seq x y z
N MET A 1 -0.19 0.41 -32.24
CA MET A 1 -0.01 1.35 -31.08
C MET A 1 -0.18 0.58 -29.79
N THR A 2 0.90 0.35 -29.06
CA THR A 2 0.87 -0.33 -27.75
C THR A 2 0.16 0.61 -26.78
N LYS A 3 -1.04 0.23 -26.28
CA LYS A 3 -1.73 0.99 -25.23
C LYS A 3 -0.79 1.14 -24.04
N ARG A 4 -0.26 2.35 -23.82
CA ARG A 4 0.56 2.66 -22.64
C ARG A 4 -0.23 2.31 -21.38
N PHE A 5 0.46 1.79 -20.38
CA PHE A 5 -0.16 1.49 -19.09
C PHE A 5 -0.63 2.78 -18.43
N ILE A 6 -1.90 2.82 -17.97
CA ILE A 6 -2.52 4.05 -17.45
C ILE A 6 -1.74 4.72 -16.34
N PHE A 7 -1.09 3.92 -15.51
CA PHE A 7 -0.24 4.40 -14.42
C PHE A 7 0.99 5.17 -14.95
N GLN A 8 1.61 4.66 -16.02
CA GLN A 8 2.70 5.35 -16.70
C GLN A 8 2.21 6.64 -17.38
N GLN A 9 1.01 6.63 -17.95
CA GLN A 9 0.41 7.85 -18.52
C GLN A 9 0.21 8.95 -17.49
N ILE A 10 -0.25 8.60 -16.28
CA ILE A 10 -0.39 9.58 -15.19
C ILE A 10 0.97 10.13 -14.77
N LEU A 11 2.00 9.26 -14.68
CA LEU A 11 3.36 9.71 -14.38
C LEU A 11 3.90 10.66 -15.43
N ASP A 12 3.83 10.28 -16.70
CA ASP A 12 4.30 11.10 -17.83
C ASP A 12 3.59 12.45 -17.83
N GLN A 13 2.25 12.47 -17.73
CA GLN A 13 1.46 13.71 -17.65
C GLN A 13 1.82 14.61 -16.47
N GLY A 14 2.13 14.01 -15.31
CA GLY A 14 2.57 14.76 -14.14
C GLY A 14 3.92 15.42 -14.35
N ILE A 15 4.87 14.66 -14.87
CA ILE A 15 6.23 15.15 -15.18
C ILE A 15 6.18 16.26 -16.22
N ASP A 16 5.39 16.10 -17.29
CA ASP A 16 5.20 17.13 -18.33
C ASP A 16 4.61 18.43 -17.77
N ARG A 17 3.88 18.38 -16.66
CA ARG A 17 3.35 19.55 -15.93
C ARG A 17 4.28 20.07 -14.84
N GLY A 18 5.48 19.51 -14.71
CA GLY A 18 6.45 19.89 -13.68
C GLY A 18 6.19 19.26 -12.30
N PHE A 19 5.23 18.35 -12.16
CA PHE A 19 5.00 17.63 -10.92
C PHE A 19 6.00 16.47 -10.76
N ILE A 20 6.81 16.52 -9.72
CA ILE A 20 7.73 15.44 -9.37
C ILE A 20 7.04 14.54 -8.32
N PRO A 21 6.83 13.24 -8.60
CA PRO A 21 6.19 12.33 -7.66
C PRO A 21 6.85 12.34 -6.27
N GLY A 22 6.04 12.48 -5.23
CA GLY A 22 6.49 12.45 -3.83
C GLY A 22 7.20 13.71 -3.31
N LYS A 23 7.56 14.69 -4.19
CA LYS A 23 8.42 15.81 -3.80
C LYS A 23 7.67 16.89 -3.01
N SER A 24 6.51 17.35 -3.45
CA SER A 24 5.73 18.40 -2.81
C SER A 24 4.33 17.92 -2.44
N GLU A 25 3.66 18.63 -1.53
CA GLU A 25 2.27 18.33 -1.17
C GLU A 25 1.33 18.51 -2.37
N GLU A 26 1.53 19.55 -3.15
CA GLU A 26 0.78 19.83 -4.39
C GLU A 26 0.95 18.70 -5.41
N SER A 27 2.19 18.27 -5.64
CA SER A 27 2.49 17.13 -6.52
C SER A 27 1.79 15.85 -6.04
N ARG A 28 1.88 15.52 -4.76
CA ARG A 28 1.21 14.36 -4.19
C ARG A 28 -0.30 14.44 -4.34
N ALA A 29 -0.89 15.61 -4.07
CA ALA A 29 -2.32 15.84 -4.23
C ALA A 29 -2.78 15.63 -5.68
N TRP A 30 -2.04 16.17 -6.66
CA TRP A 30 -2.33 15.98 -8.07
C TRP A 30 -2.31 14.51 -8.48
N PHE A 31 -1.26 13.75 -8.12
CA PHE A 31 -1.16 12.33 -8.45
C PHE A 31 -2.29 11.52 -7.81
N ARG A 32 -2.67 11.82 -6.57
CA ARG A 32 -3.81 11.19 -5.89
C ARG A 32 -5.12 11.46 -6.61
N GLU A 33 -5.33 12.69 -7.03
CA GLU A 33 -6.52 13.08 -7.78
C GLU A 33 -6.64 12.32 -9.09
N GLN A 34 -5.58 12.28 -9.91
CA GLN A 34 -5.60 11.54 -11.17
C GLN A 34 -5.84 10.04 -10.95
N ALA A 35 -5.18 9.44 -9.98
CA ALA A 35 -5.37 8.03 -9.65
C ALA A 35 -6.80 7.73 -9.16
N SER A 36 -7.43 8.63 -8.42
CA SER A 36 -8.79 8.46 -7.89
C SER A 36 -9.88 8.41 -8.99
N LYS A 37 -9.60 8.99 -10.17
CA LYS A 37 -10.50 8.95 -11.34
C LYS A 37 -10.60 7.56 -11.97
N LEU A 38 -9.69 6.65 -11.62
CA LEU A 38 -9.67 5.30 -12.14
C LEU A 38 -10.67 4.42 -11.38
N SER A 39 -11.76 4.03 -12.05
CA SER A 39 -12.86 3.28 -11.43
C SER A 39 -12.63 1.76 -11.39
N THR A 40 -11.83 1.22 -12.33
CA THR A 40 -11.67 -0.23 -12.47
C THR A 40 -10.25 -0.59 -12.90
N ILE A 41 -9.53 -1.30 -12.01
CA ILE A 41 -8.23 -1.90 -12.31
C ILE A 41 -8.25 -3.38 -11.87
N ARG A 42 -7.74 -4.28 -12.72
CA ARG A 42 -7.55 -5.68 -12.35
C ARG A 42 -6.18 -5.83 -11.67
N PRO A 43 -6.14 -6.22 -10.37
CA PRO A 43 -4.88 -6.32 -9.64
C PRO A 43 -3.86 -7.23 -10.29
N GLU A 44 -4.30 -8.38 -10.84
CA GLU A 44 -3.41 -9.33 -11.51
C GLU A 44 -2.70 -8.71 -12.73
N ARG A 45 -3.46 -7.95 -13.53
CA ARG A 45 -2.88 -7.25 -14.69
C ARG A 45 -1.94 -6.14 -14.26
N PHE A 46 -2.28 -5.43 -13.19
CA PHE A 46 -1.44 -4.40 -12.62
C PHE A 46 -0.12 -5.01 -12.15
N MET A 47 -0.17 -6.06 -11.32
CA MET A 47 1.03 -6.76 -10.81
C MET A 47 1.92 -7.29 -11.93
N LYS A 48 1.33 -7.95 -12.95
CA LYS A 48 2.10 -8.47 -14.09
C LYS A 48 2.81 -7.36 -14.85
N ARG A 49 2.16 -6.22 -15.06
CA ARG A 49 2.77 -5.08 -15.78
C ARG A 49 3.83 -4.37 -14.95
N GLN A 50 3.60 -4.11 -13.67
CA GLN A 50 4.61 -3.51 -12.79
C GLN A 50 5.85 -4.40 -12.70
N GLY A 51 5.68 -5.70 -12.53
CA GLY A 51 6.79 -6.66 -12.50
C GLY A 51 7.59 -6.69 -13.81
N ALA A 52 6.92 -6.66 -14.96
CA ALA A 52 7.58 -6.76 -16.27
C ALA A 52 8.26 -5.44 -16.70
N ILE A 53 7.64 -4.28 -16.43
CA ILE A 53 8.13 -2.98 -16.94
C ILE A 53 9.27 -2.44 -16.07
N ARG A 54 9.24 -2.68 -14.76
CA ARG A 54 10.16 -2.02 -13.81
C ARG A 54 11.10 -2.95 -13.09
N ASN A 55 11.11 -4.24 -13.43
CA ASN A 55 11.87 -5.26 -12.70
C ASN A 55 11.68 -5.20 -11.18
N GLN A 56 10.48 -4.80 -10.75
CA GLN A 56 10.11 -4.55 -9.35
C GLN A 56 9.69 -5.83 -8.61
N VAL A 57 9.95 -6.99 -9.17
CA VAL A 57 9.68 -8.27 -8.51
C VAL A 57 10.82 -8.55 -7.53
N SER A 58 10.51 -8.58 -6.25
CA SER A 58 11.48 -8.85 -5.19
C SER A 58 11.23 -10.20 -4.53
N ASN A 59 12.31 -10.96 -4.33
CA ASN A 59 12.32 -12.11 -3.42
C ASN A 59 12.82 -11.72 -2.03
N ILE A 60 13.34 -10.50 -1.88
CA ILE A 60 13.83 -9.94 -0.62
C ILE A 60 12.89 -8.81 -0.21
N TRP A 61 12.35 -8.90 0.97
CA TRP A 61 11.42 -7.95 1.56
C TRP A 61 12.08 -7.23 2.73
N ARG A 62 11.86 -5.93 2.79
CA ARG A 62 12.47 -5.08 3.81
C ARG A 62 11.40 -4.31 4.56
N PRO A 63 11.49 -4.20 5.89
CA PRO A 63 10.64 -3.30 6.66
C PRO A 63 10.67 -1.87 6.13
N GLY A 64 9.51 -1.19 6.16
CA GLY A 64 9.34 0.15 5.62
C GLY A 64 9.06 0.22 4.12
N GLU A 65 9.17 -0.87 3.38
CA GLU A 65 8.83 -0.91 1.96
C GLU A 65 7.38 -1.32 1.71
N LEU A 66 6.80 -0.80 0.62
CA LEU A 66 5.42 -1.06 0.22
C LEU A 66 5.38 -2.15 -0.87
N TYR A 67 4.52 -3.15 -0.66
CA TYR A 67 4.38 -4.31 -1.55
C TYR A 67 2.93 -4.57 -1.90
N LEU A 68 2.72 -5.05 -3.12
CA LEU A 68 1.47 -5.65 -3.58
C LEU A 68 1.73 -7.12 -3.91
N PHE A 69 0.89 -8.03 -3.42
CA PHE A 69 1.01 -9.47 -3.65
C PHE A 69 -0.35 -10.14 -3.61
N ARG A 70 -0.42 -11.40 -4.05
CA ARG A 70 -1.61 -12.24 -3.92
C ARG A 70 -1.50 -13.11 -2.69
N TYR A 71 -2.57 -13.19 -1.90
CA TYR A 71 -2.63 -13.92 -0.65
C TYR A 71 -3.89 -14.78 -0.56
N ASP A 72 -3.75 -16.03 -0.08
CA ASP A 72 -4.86 -16.94 0.23
C ASP A 72 -4.70 -17.46 1.66
N PRO A 73 -5.42 -16.91 2.67
CA PRO A 73 -5.19 -17.23 4.07
C PRO A 73 -5.53 -18.69 4.42
N LEU A 74 -4.74 -19.31 5.29
CA LEU A 74 -4.90 -20.70 5.74
C LEU A 74 -6.31 -20.96 6.31
N HIS A 75 -6.80 -20.04 7.15
CA HIS A 75 -8.10 -20.17 7.83
C HIS A 75 -9.18 -19.29 7.19
N LYS A 76 -9.20 -19.22 5.86
CA LYS A 76 -10.13 -18.35 5.12
C LYS A 76 -11.61 -18.64 5.41
N GLU A 77 -11.96 -19.88 5.80
CA GLU A 77 -13.35 -20.26 6.09
C GLU A 77 -13.86 -19.61 7.39
N THR A 78 -13.02 -19.45 8.39
CA THR A 78 -13.37 -18.85 9.67
C THR A 78 -13.18 -17.33 9.72
N LEU A 79 -12.40 -16.77 8.78
CA LEU A 79 -12.22 -15.32 8.71
C LEU A 79 -13.51 -14.62 8.26
N PRO A 80 -13.92 -13.52 8.91
CA PRO A 80 -15.10 -12.74 8.50
C PRO A 80 -14.92 -12.13 7.11
N TYR A 81 -13.70 -11.81 6.75
CA TYR A 81 -13.25 -11.34 5.42
C TYR A 81 -11.73 -11.25 5.37
N TYR A 82 -11.19 -11.22 4.15
CA TYR A 82 -9.77 -10.98 3.92
C TYR A 82 -9.55 -10.30 2.56
N ASP A 83 -8.40 -9.63 2.41
CA ASP A 83 -8.00 -9.02 1.14
C ASP A 83 -7.13 -10.03 0.35
N ARG A 84 -7.55 -10.33 -0.87
CA ARG A 84 -6.83 -11.24 -1.77
C ARG A 84 -5.57 -10.61 -2.38
N PHE A 85 -5.51 -9.29 -2.46
CA PHE A 85 -4.39 -8.54 -3.04
C PHE A 85 -3.91 -7.46 -2.07
N PRO A 86 -3.29 -7.83 -0.94
CA PRO A 86 -2.82 -6.86 0.03
C PRO A 86 -1.86 -5.82 -0.57
N LEU A 87 -2.17 -4.54 -0.38
CA LEU A 87 -1.24 -3.43 -0.51
C LEU A 87 -0.68 -3.14 0.86
N MET A 88 0.50 -3.66 1.14
CA MET A 88 1.02 -3.77 2.50
C MET A 88 2.38 -3.10 2.63
N MET A 89 2.55 -2.27 3.65
CA MET A 89 3.85 -1.85 4.12
C MET A 89 4.35 -2.83 5.18
N LEU A 90 5.52 -3.40 4.94
CA LEU A 90 6.13 -4.38 5.84
C LEU A 90 6.58 -3.69 7.13
N ILE A 91 6.22 -4.26 8.28
CA ILE A 91 6.64 -3.78 9.60
C ILE A 91 7.67 -4.71 10.21
N ASP A 92 7.43 -6.02 10.17
CA ASP A 92 8.28 -7.00 10.84
C ASP A 92 8.27 -8.34 10.11
N THR A 93 9.33 -9.11 10.27
CA THR A 93 9.48 -10.45 9.68
C THR A 93 9.66 -11.49 10.77
N TYR A 94 9.13 -12.68 10.53
CA TYR A 94 9.20 -13.83 11.42
C TYR A 94 9.61 -15.07 10.61
N THR A 95 9.96 -16.14 11.28
CA THR A 95 10.38 -17.39 10.64
C THR A 95 9.32 -17.95 9.70
N ASP A 96 8.04 -17.88 10.09
CA ASP A 96 6.90 -18.46 9.37
C ASP A 96 6.09 -17.43 8.57
N GLY A 97 6.46 -16.12 8.61
CA GLY A 97 5.72 -15.08 7.93
C GLY A 97 6.17 -13.67 8.28
N PHE A 98 5.25 -12.72 8.17
CA PHE A 98 5.54 -11.29 8.36
C PHE A 98 4.31 -10.52 8.83
N MET A 99 4.53 -9.34 9.36
CA MET A 99 3.49 -8.42 9.79
C MET A 99 3.58 -7.12 8.99
N GLY A 100 2.44 -6.57 8.61
CA GLY A 100 2.41 -5.31 7.89
C GLY A 100 1.10 -4.55 8.03
N LEU A 101 1.12 -3.30 7.57
CA LEU A 101 -0.06 -2.45 7.46
C LEU A 101 -0.67 -2.62 6.07
N ASN A 102 -1.81 -3.32 5.97
CA ASN A 102 -2.57 -3.40 4.73
C ASN A 102 -3.46 -2.16 4.57
N PHE A 103 -3.08 -1.29 3.64
CA PHE A 103 -3.77 -0.02 3.38
C PHE A 103 -5.20 -0.20 2.87
N HIS A 104 -5.52 -1.32 2.24
CA HIS A 104 -6.85 -1.57 1.70
C HIS A 104 -7.95 -1.61 2.77
N TYR A 105 -7.60 -1.88 4.03
CA TYR A 105 -8.54 -1.81 5.16
C TYR A 105 -8.98 -0.39 5.51
N LEU A 106 -8.35 0.63 4.95
CA LEU A 106 -8.74 2.03 5.09
C LEU A 106 -9.41 2.57 3.82
N PRO A 107 -10.35 3.53 3.94
CA PRO A 107 -10.79 4.32 2.81
C PRO A 107 -9.62 5.10 2.16
N PRO A 108 -9.67 5.42 0.86
CA PRO A 108 -8.56 6.08 0.16
C PRO A 108 -8.04 7.35 0.84
N LEU A 109 -8.94 8.22 1.32
CA LEU A 109 -8.54 9.43 2.05
C LEU A 109 -7.74 9.12 3.31
N MET A 110 -8.13 8.09 4.07
CA MET A 110 -7.41 7.69 5.29
C MET A 110 -6.06 7.05 4.96
N ARG A 111 -5.94 6.35 3.82
CA ARG A 111 -4.64 5.84 3.31
C ARG A 111 -3.68 7.01 3.05
N ALA A 112 -4.18 8.06 2.40
CA ALA A 112 -3.40 9.27 2.13
C ALA A 112 -2.95 9.96 3.42
N LEU A 113 -3.84 10.15 4.41
CA LEU A 113 -3.49 10.72 5.70
C LEU A 113 -2.45 9.89 6.47
N LEU A 114 -2.53 8.56 6.38
CA LEU A 114 -1.51 7.69 6.96
C LEU A 114 -0.16 7.89 6.27
N MET A 115 -0.14 7.91 4.94
CA MET A 115 1.07 8.11 4.14
C MET A 115 1.69 9.49 4.38
N GLU A 116 0.89 10.57 4.47
CA GLU A 116 1.37 11.91 4.83
C GLU A 116 2.16 11.93 6.13
N ARG A 117 1.66 11.24 7.14
CA ARG A 117 2.37 11.14 8.42
C ARG A 117 3.71 10.43 8.28
N MET A 118 3.82 9.50 7.32
CA MET A 118 5.07 8.79 7.05
C MET A 118 6.05 9.65 6.25
N TYR A 119 5.59 10.42 5.27
CA TYR A 119 6.43 11.32 4.48
C TYR A 119 7.14 12.37 5.31
N ARG A 120 6.55 12.85 6.40
CA ARG A 120 7.21 13.80 7.33
C ARG A 120 8.53 13.26 7.90
N PHE A 121 8.71 11.95 7.89
CA PHE A 121 9.95 11.29 8.33
C PHE A 121 10.86 10.92 7.14
N LEU A 122 10.28 10.63 5.99
CA LEU A 122 11.02 10.26 4.78
C LEU A 122 11.70 11.47 4.10
N ASN A 123 11.09 12.65 4.21
CA ASN A 123 11.56 13.87 3.53
C ASN A 123 12.51 14.72 4.39
N ASN A 124 13.02 14.21 5.49
CA ASN A 124 14.04 14.93 6.26
C ASN A 124 15.40 14.80 5.57
N GLU A 125 15.84 15.84 4.87
CA GLU A 125 17.08 15.87 4.10
C GLU A 125 18.35 15.69 4.93
N ASN A 126 18.24 15.83 6.25
CA ASN A 126 19.36 15.64 7.20
C ASN A 126 19.74 14.19 7.44
N PHE A 127 18.98 13.22 6.89
CA PHE A 127 19.25 11.80 7.10
C PHE A 127 19.62 11.13 5.76
N ASP A 128 20.60 10.23 5.81
CA ASP A 128 20.89 9.34 4.70
C ASP A 128 19.71 8.36 4.44
N GLU A 129 19.69 7.72 3.28
CA GLU A 129 18.60 6.83 2.88
C GLU A 129 18.39 5.68 3.87
N LYS A 130 19.46 5.11 4.41
CA LYS A 130 19.44 4.01 5.38
C LYS A 130 18.82 4.45 6.71
N THR A 131 19.21 5.62 7.20
CA THR A 131 18.69 6.21 8.44
C THR A 131 17.22 6.59 8.26
N ARG A 132 16.83 7.14 7.10
CA ARG A 132 15.41 7.43 6.78
C ARG A 132 14.54 6.18 6.80
N ILE A 133 15.00 5.09 6.20
CA ILE A 133 14.28 3.79 6.20
C ILE A 133 14.15 3.26 7.63
N LEU A 134 15.21 3.31 8.43
CA LEU A 134 15.20 2.82 9.81
C LEU A 134 14.25 3.63 10.70
N LEU A 135 14.30 4.95 10.61
CA LEU A 135 13.40 5.84 11.37
C LEU A 135 11.94 5.66 10.97
N SER A 136 11.68 5.47 9.68
CA SER A 136 10.34 5.19 9.16
C SER A 136 9.82 3.84 9.68
N TYR A 137 10.66 2.84 9.75
CA TYR A 137 10.33 1.53 10.31
C TYR A 137 10.00 1.61 11.80
N GLN A 138 10.86 2.24 12.61
CA GLN A 138 10.62 2.42 14.04
C GLN A 138 9.33 3.21 14.30
N LYS A 139 9.07 4.23 13.50
CA LYS A 139 7.85 5.02 13.59
C LYS A 139 6.61 4.22 13.19
N LEU A 140 6.70 3.42 12.15
CA LEU A 140 5.63 2.49 11.75
C LEU A 140 5.32 1.49 12.86
N LYS A 141 6.35 0.92 13.49
CA LYS A 141 6.19 0.01 14.62
C LYS A 141 5.48 0.70 15.80
N THR A 142 5.83 1.92 16.11
CA THR A 142 5.18 2.74 17.14
C THR A 142 3.74 3.11 16.75
N LEU A 143 3.49 3.48 15.49
CA LEU A 143 2.17 3.86 14.99
C LEU A 143 1.22 2.66 14.90
N SER A 144 1.73 1.46 14.63
CA SER A 144 0.91 0.24 14.52
C SER A 144 0.16 -0.09 15.83
N GLY A 145 0.70 0.33 16.96
CA GLY A 145 0.03 0.21 18.27
C GLY A 145 -1.15 1.16 18.49
N ARG A 146 -1.31 2.20 17.65
CA ARG A 146 -2.39 3.18 17.82
C ARG A 146 -3.73 2.67 17.27
N PRO A 147 -4.87 3.05 17.87
CA PRO A 147 -6.20 2.57 17.46
C PRO A 147 -6.49 2.75 15.98
N LEU A 148 -6.05 3.86 15.37
CA LEU A 148 -6.28 4.17 13.96
C LEU A 148 -5.71 3.11 13.01
N TYR A 149 -4.64 2.43 13.39
CA TYR A 149 -3.93 1.47 12.52
C TYR A 149 -4.27 0.01 12.83
N LYS A 150 -4.92 -0.25 13.97
CA LYS A 150 -5.33 -1.62 14.36
C LYS A 150 -6.04 -2.41 13.25
N PRO A 151 -7.02 -1.83 12.52
CA PRO A 151 -7.68 -2.58 11.45
C PRO A 151 -6.74 -2.94 10.29
N CYS A 152 -5.68 -2.18 10.07
CA CYS A 152 -4.73 -2.40 8.97
C CYS A 152 -3.62 -3.39 9.33
N LEU A 153 -3.35 -3.58 10.62
CA LEU A 153 -2.29 -4.45 11.09
C LEU A 153 -2.69 -5.92 10.83
N LYS A 154 -1.93 -6.59 9.97
CA LYS A 154 -2.20 -7.97 9.54
C LYS A 154 -0.94 -8.82 9.63
N ARG A 155 -1.15 -10.06 10.09
CA ARG A 155 -0.16 -11.13 10.05
C ARG A 155 -0.37 -11.95 8.78
N TYR A 156 0.71 -12.24 8.08
CA TYR A 156 0.73 -13.05 6.86
C TYR A 156 1.66 -14.24 7.05
N LEU A 157 1.29 -15.41 6.53
CA LEU A 157 2.12 -16.62 6.54
C LEU A 157 2.83 -16.75 5.18
N ASN A 158 4.11 -17.13 5.20
CA ASN A 158 4.93 -17.25 3.99
C ASN A 158 4.35 -18.24 2.99
N ASN A 159 3.90 -19.40 3.49
CA ASN A 159 3.34 -20.49 2.68
C ASN A 159 1.94 -20.18 2.10
N GLN A 160 1.32 -19.08 2.49
CA GLN A 160 0.02 -18.61 1.98
C GLN A 160 0.16 -17.47 0.95
N VAL A 161 1.37 -17.05 0.66
CA VAL A 161 1.65 -16.07 -0.40
C VAL A 161 1.62 -16.76 -1.76
N MET A 162 0.71 -16.32 -2.63
CA MET A 162 0.39 -16.98 -3.89
C MET A 162 1.01 -16.29 -5.13
N SER A 163 1.90 -15.33 -4.92
CA SER A 163 2.63 -14.64 -5.98
C SER A 163 3.95 -14.10 -5.47
N ARG A 164 4.81 -13.68 -6.40
CA ARG A 164 5.95 -12.83 -6.03
C ARG A 164 5.44 -11.48 -5.51
N PHE A 165 6.27 -10.81 -4.69
CA PHE A 165 6.02 -9.47 -4.22
C PHE A 165 6.33 -8.46 -5.33
N VAL A 166 5.39 -7.57 -5.61
CA VAL A 166 5.63 -6.40 -6.44
C VAL A 166 5.95 -5.25 -5.51
N LYS A 167 7.22 -4.86 -5.47
CA LYS A 167 7.67 -3.68 -4.72
C LYS A 167 7.15 -2.42 -5.41
N ILE A 168 6.55 -1.52 -4.65
CA ILE A 168 6.08 -0.23 -5.14
C ILE A 168 7.13 0.82 -4.84
N HIS A 169 7.62 1.49 -5.89
CA HIS A 169 8.59 2.55 -5.72
C HIS A 169 8.01 3.74 -4.92
N PRO A 170 8.76 4.39 -4.02
CA PRO A 170 8.26 5.51 -3.22
C PRO A 170 7.57 6.62 -4.02
N ALA A 171 8.08 6.95 -5.20
CA ALA A 171 7.45 7.92 -6.12
C ALA A 171 6.03 7.53 -6.59
N GLU A 172 5.64 6.27 -6.44
CA GLU A 172 4.36 5.73 -6.88
C GLU A 172 3.36 5.55 -5.73
N TRP A 173 3.79 5.75 -4.47
CA TRP A 173 2.96 5.47 -3.30
C TRP A 173 1.67 6.28 -3.30
N ASP A 174 1.71 7.57 -3.60
CA ASP A 174 0.52 8.43 -3.62
C ASP A 174 -0.53 7.97 -4.63
N MET A 175 -0.09 7.47 -5.78
CA MET A 175 -1.00 6.97 -6.80
C MET A 175 -1.60 5.63 -6.42
N ILE A 176 -0.77 4.67 -6.01
CA ILE A 176 -1.25 3.30 -5.74
C ILE A 176 -2.25 3.24 -4.59
N LEU A 177 -2.12 4.13 -3.60
CA LEU A 177 -3.05 4.22 -2.48
C LEU A 177 -4.48 4.54 -2.90
N MET A 178 -4.64 5.27 -4.03
CA MET A 178 -5.94 5.66 -4.57
C MET A 178 -6.51 4.65 -5.56
N LEU A 179 -5.68 3.74 -6.08
CA LEU A 179 -6.15 2.75 -7.05
C LEU A 179 -7.13 1.75 -6.40
N PRO A 180 -8.20 1.36 -7.13
CA PRO A 180 -9.18 0.38 -6.66
C PRO A 180 -8.64 -1.05 -6.85
N LEU A 181 -7.53 -1.39 -6.15
CA LEU A 181 -6.86 -2.68 -6.22
C LEU A 181 -7.37 -3.66 -5.15
N ASP A 182 -8.06 -3.18 -4.13
CA ASP A 182 -8.63 -3.99 -3.06
C ASP A 182 -9.60 -5.05 -3.59
N ARG A 183 -9.46 -6.29 -3.12
CA ARG A 183 -10.34 -7.43 -3.46
C ARG A 183 -10.65 -8.23 -2.21
N PHE A 184 -11.61 -7.70 -1.45
CA PHE A 184 -12.10 -8.41 -0.27
C PHE A 184 -12.98 -9.59 -0.68
N VAL A 185 -12.78 -10.71 0.02
CA VAL A 185 -13.60 -11.91 -0.05
C VAL A 185 -14.57 -11.90 1.12
N LYS A 186 -15.81 -12.38 0.93
CA LYS A 186 -16.92 -12.43 1.89
C LYS A 186 -17.54 -11.08 2.26
N LYS A 187 -16.91 -9.94 1.97
CA LYS A 187 -17.45 -8.63 2.33
C LYS A 187 -17.12 -7.56 1.28
N ARG A 188 -18.05 -6.63 1.06
CA ARG A 188 -17.80 -5.48 0.19
C ARG A 188 -16.85 -4.50 0.88
N ARG A 189 -15.97 -3.84 0.13
CA ARG A 189 -14.98 -2.88 0.64
C ARG A 189 -15.59 -1.78 1.54
N SER A 190 -16.75 -1.24 1.17
CA SER A 190 -17.43 -0.22 1.97
C SER A 190 -17.83 -0.70 3.37
N ALA A 191 -18.21 -1.98 3.48
CA ALA A 191 -18.51 -2.59 4.76
C ALA A 191 -17.25 -2.88 5.58
N VAL A 192 -16.16 -3.32 4.95
CA VAL A 192 -14.85 -3.46 5.61
C VAL A 192 -14.38 -2.11 6.17
N TRP A 193 -14.54 -1.03 5.41
CA TRP A 193 -14.16 0.31 5.88
C TRP A 193 -15.00 0.82 7.04
N ARG A 194 -16.30 0.47 7.09
CA ARG A 194 -17.17 0.76 8.27
C ARG A 194 -16.69 0.00 9.50
N ASP A 195 -16.39 -1.27 9.38
CA ASP A 195 -15.84 -2.06 10.48
C ASP A 195 -14.51 -1.48 10.98
N SER A 196 -13.62 -1.12 10.05
CA SER A 196 -12.36 -0.46 10.38
C SER A 196 -12.60 0.84 11.16
N LYS A 197 -13.59 1.64 10.74
CA LYS A 197 -13.97 2.87 11.43
C LYS A 197 -14.42 2.59 12.86
N THR A 198 -15.26 1.58 13.07
CA THR A 198 -15.70 1.17 14.41
C THR A 198 -14.52 0.80 15.31
N ILE A 199 -13.56 0.03 14.77
CA ILE A 199 -12.36 -0.39 15.51
C ILE A 199 -11.50 0.81 15.93
N TYR A 200 -11.19 1.73 15.01
CA TYR A 200 -10.30 2.85 15.35
C TYR A 200 -10.98 3.98 16.14
N GLN A 201 -12.31 4.03 16.16
CA GLN A 201 -13.08 4.96 17.01
C GLN A 201 -13.32 4.40 18.41
N GLY A 202 -12.91 3.17 18.69
CA GLY A 202 -13.11 2.53 20.00
C GLY A 202 -14.58 2.24 20.32
N ARG A 203 -15.46 2.29 19.31
CA ARG A 203 -16.87 1.89 19.46
C ARG A 203 -16.94 0.37 19.36
N LYS A 204 -17.20 -0.29 20.48
CA LYS A 204 -17.59 -1.70 20.51
C LYS A 204 -19.04 -1.84 20.05
#